data_e449093efbca55e23a36bf062b313308
#
_entry.id   e449093efbca55e23a36bf062b313308
#
_cell.length_a   1.000
_cell.length_b   1.000
_cell.length_c   1.000
_cell.angle_alpha   90.00
_cell.angle_beta   90.00
_cell.angle_gamma   90.00
#
_symmetry.space_group_name_H-M   'P 1'
#
loop_
_entity.id
_entity.type
_entity.pdbx_description
1 polymer ?
#
loop_
_entity_poly.entity_id
_entity_poly.type
_entity_poly.pdbx_seq_one_letter_code
_entity_poly.pdbx_strand_id
1 'polypeptide(L)'
;MLLQVILEGLGLGALLVLVCAVGIRKGAVGMAHLYSPAVQERCVKLGLTTRAKIKRNSLIFKAVCVPGYIAYVLVCVYAINGARGFVQGFWQLLVILSVMNLVDRLLIDGYWVGHTNAWTIPGTEDLKPYITAEDKRKKWIFGTAGMVVMAAVLAGIMAIFVH
;
A
#
# COMPACT_ATOMS: atom_id res chain seq x y z
N MET A 1 20.66 2.72 14.23
CA MET A 1 19.47 1.87 14.23
C MET A 1 18.18 2.60 13.83
N LEU A 2 17.70 3.65 14.53
CA LEU A 2 16.44 4.33 14.15
C LEU A 2 16.49 4.90 12.72
N LEU A 3 17.54 5.62 12.32
CA LEU A 3 17.72 6.14 10.98
C LEU A 3 17.68 5.02 9.92
N GLN A 4 18.32 3.90 10.17
CA GLN A 4 18.32 2.74 9.27
C GLN A 4 16.89 2.21 9.07
N VAL A 5 16.14 2.01 10.15
CA VAL A 5 14.75 1.53 10.09
C VAL A 5 13.85 2.51 9.33
N ILE A 6 14.07 3.83 9.47
CA ILE A 6 13.37 4.86 8.68
C ILE A 6 13.72 4.74 7.20
N LEU A 7 15.00 4.57 6.86
CA LEU A 7 15.43 4.39 5.47
C LEU A 7 14.86 3.12 4.84
N GLU A 8 14.77 2.03 5.60
CA GLU A 8 14.11 0.80 5.17
C GLU A 8 12.60 1.03 4.91
N GLY A 9 11.93 1.81 5.76
CA GLY A 9 10.55 2.21 5.55
C GLY A 9 10.36 3.07 4.30
N LEU A 10 11.29 4.01 4.03
CA LEU A 10 11.31 4.79 2.79
C LEU A 10 11.58 3.89 1.57
N GLY A 11 12.46 2.91 1.69
CA GLY A 11 12.70 1.90 0.66
C GLY A 11 11.44 1.11 0.31
N LEU A 12 10.70 0.66 1.33
CA LEU A 12 9.40 -0.01 1.12
C LEU A 12 8.38 0.94 0.47
N GLY A 13 8.35 2.21 0.89
CA GLY A 13 7.53 3.25 0.27
C GLY A 13 7.89 3.48 -1.21
N ALA A 14 9.18 3.50 -1.54
CA ALA A 14 9.65 3.61 -2.92
C ALA A 14 9.23 2.41 -3.78
N LEU A 15 9.27 1.19 -3.23
CA LEU A 15 8.74 0.00 -3.89
C LEU A 15 7.23 0.12 -4.16
N LEU A 16 6.46 0.65 -3.22
CA LEU A 16 5.03 0.90 -3.40
C LEU A 16 4.79 1.91 -4.55
N VAL A 17 5.54 3.02 -4.56
CA VAL A 17 5.47 4.03 -5.65
C VAL A 17 5.80 3.38 -7.00
N LEU A 18 6.83 2.54 -7.06
CA LEU A 18 7.23 1.83 -8.28
C LEU A 18 6.12 0.89 -8.77
N VAL A 19 5.51 0.12 -7.87
CA VAL A 19 4.36 -0.76 -8.19
C VAL A 19 3.20 0.04 -8.76
N CYS A 20 2.87 1.19 -8.17
CA CYS A 20 1.84 2.08 -8.67
C CYS A 20 2.22 2.65 -10.06
N ALA A 21 3.46 3.10 -10.25
CA ALA A 21 3.94 3.62 -11.53
C ALA A 21 3.85 2.58 -12.65
N VAL A 22 4.28 1.35 -12.38
CA VAL A 22 4.17 0.24 -13.33
C VAL A 22 2.69 -0.09 -13.59
N GLY A 23 1.85 -0.06 -12.56
CA GLY A 23 0.43 -0.36 -12.66
C GLY A 23 -0.35 0.60 -13.56
N ILE A 24 -0.01 1.91 -13.52
CA ILE A 24 -0.66 2.93 -14.36
C ILE A 24 0.04 3.17 -15.71
N ARG A 25 1.17 2.50 -15.98
CA ARG A 25 1.97 2.73 -17.20
C ARG A 25 1.18 2.65 -18.51
N LYS A 26 0.16 1.77 -18.55
CA LYS A 26 -0.75 1.61 -19.70
C LYS A 26 -2.11 2.29 -19.48
N GLY A 27 -2.16 3.27 -18.59
CA GLY A 27 -3.37 3.98 -18.18
C GLY A 27 -3.92 3.49 -16.84
N ALA A 28 -4.55 4.42 -16.11
CA ALA A 28 -5.07 4.18 -14.76
C ALA A 28 -6.16 3.08 -14.68
N VAL A 29 -6.79 2.73 -15.80
CA VAL A 29 -7.76 1.62 -15.90
C VAL A 29 -7.16 0.27 -15.44
N GLY A 30 -5.85 0.07 -15.62
CA GLY A 30 -5.15 -1.13 -15.12
C GLY A 30 -5.26 -1.31 -13.61
N MET A 31 -5.34 -0.21 -12.89
CA MET A 31 -5.46 -0.14 -11.43
C MET A 31 -6.88 0.18 -10.95
N ALA A 32 -7.90 -0.04 -11.79
CA ALA A 32 -9.30 0.26 -11.47
C ALA A 32 -9.78 -0.37 -10.15
N HIS A 33 -9.18 -1.48 -9.73
CA HIS A 33 -9.49 -2.14 -8.46
C HIS A 33 -9.15 -1.32 -7.20
N LEU A 34 -8.36 -0.25 -7.32
CA LEU A 34 -8.04 0.67 -6.22
C LEU A 34 -9.05 1.81 -6.07
N TYR A 35 -9.91 2.01 -7.08
CA TYR A 35 -10.91 3.08 -7.08
C TYR A 35 -12.21 2.65 -6.39
N SER A 36 -13.05 3.64 -6.10
CA SER A 36 -14.37 3.41 -5.54
C SER A 36 -15.26 2.54 -6.46
N PRO A 37 -16.27 1.85 -5.91
CA PRO A 37 -17.21 1.06 -6.71
C PRO A 37 -17.87 1.85 -7.84
N ALA A 38 -18.19 3.13 -7.61
CA ALA A 38 -18.81 4.00 -8.62
C ALA A 38 -17.91 4.20 -9.85
N VAL A 39 -16.60 4.42 -9.63
CA VAL A 39 -15.61 4.53 -10.71
C VAL A 39 -15.46 3.20 -11.45
N GLN A 40 -15.39 2.09 -10.70
CA GLN A 40 -15.29 0.74 -11.30
C GLN A 40 -16.48 0.43 -12.21
N GLU A 41 -17.70 0.73 -11.76
CA GLU A 41 -18.91 0.54 -12.55
C GLU A 41 -18.95 1.44 -13.79
N ARG A 42 -18.51 2.70 -13.68
CA ARG A 42 -18.40 3.60 -14.82
C ARG A 42 -17.43 3.05 -15.85
N CYS A 43 -16.25 2.55 -15.43
CA CYS A 43 -15.29 1.92 -16.33
C CYS A 43 -15.85 0.71 -17.06
N VAL A 44 -16.68 -0.10 -16.40
CA VAL A 44 -17.36 -1.24 -17.04
C VAL A 44 -18.42 -0.79 -18.02
N LYS A 45 -19.25 0.20 -17.66
CA LYS A 45 -20.28 0.77 -18.56
C LYS A 45 -19.69 1.40 -19.82
N LEU A 46 -18.52 2.04 -19.69
CA LEU A 46 -17.79 2.63 -20.83
C LEU A 46 -17.01 1.59 -21.66
N GLY A 47 -17.04 0.31 -21.28
CA GLY A 47 -16.30 -0.74 -22.00
C GLY A 47 -14.78 -0.70 -21.83
N LEU A 48 -14.26 0.14 -20.93
CA LEU A 48 -12.81 0.27 -20.68
C LEU A 48 -12.20 -0.97 -20.01
N THR A 49 -13.01 -1.70 -19.24
CA THR A 49 -12.62 -2.91 -18.54
C THR A 49 -13.83 -3.79 -18.24
N THR A 50 -13.61 -4.95 -17.63
CA THR A 50 -14.68 -5.85 -17.18
C THR A 50 -14.56 -6.13 -15.68
N ARG A 51 -15.68 -6.49 -15.03
CA ARG A 51 -15.66 -6.88 -13.59
C ARG A 51 -14.71 -8.04 -13.32
N ALA A 52 -14.63 -9.03 -14.24
CA ALA A 52 -13.71 -10.14 -14.12
C ALA A 52 -12.24 -9.69 -14.17
N LYS A 53 -11.91 -8.75 -15.06
CA LYS A 53 -10.54 -8.17 -15.17
C LYS A 53 -10.17 -7.36 -13.94
N ILE A 54 -11.09 -6.54 -13.40
CA ILE A 54 -10.88 -5.79 -12.16
C ILE A 54 -10.59 -6.76 -11.00
N LYS A 55 -11.40 -7.81 -10.84
CA LYS A 55 -11.22 -8.82 -9.78
C LYS A 55 -9.90 -9.56 -9.92
N ARG A 56 -9.54 -9.97 -11.15
CA ARG A 56 -8.26 -10.64 -11.44
C ARG A 56 -7.07 -9.73 -11.10
N ASN A 57 -7.09 -8.47 -11.52
CA ASN A 57 -6.02 -7.52 -11.25
C ASN A 57 -5.88 -7.27 -9.72
N SER A 58 -7.00 -7.15 -9.01
CA SER A 58 -7.00 -7.06 -7.55
C SER A 58 -6.36 -8.27 -6.89
N LEU A 59 -6.69 -9.48 -7.36
CA LEU A 59 -6.13 -10.71 -6.82
C LEU A 59 -4.63 -10.80 -7.06
N ILE A 60 -4.17 -10.53 -8.29
CA ILE A 60 -2.75 -10.53 -8.66
C ILE A 60 -2.01 -9.49 -7.83
N PHE A 61 -2.53 -8.27 -7.73
CA PHE A 61 -1.93 -7.21 -6.94
C PHE A 61 -1.73 -7.64 -5.48
N LYS A 62 -2.77 -8.16 -4.85
CA LYS A 62 -2.70 -8.64 -3.46
C LYS A 62 -1.76 -9.83 -3.31
N ALA A 63 -1.80 -10.81 -4.22
CA ALA A 63 -0.98 -12.02 -4.14
C ALA A 63 0.51 -11.76 -4.35
N VAL A 64 0.87 -10.69 -5.05
CA VAL A 64 2.27 -10.30 -5.28
C VAL A 64 2.75 -9.29 -4.23
N CYS A 65 1.98 -8.21 -4.03
CA CYS A 65 2.42 -7.10 -3.17
C CYS A 65 2.41 -7.47 -1.69
N VAL A 66 1.38 -8.16 -1.20
CA VAL A 66 1.30 -8.47 0.23
C VAL A 66 2.42 -9.40 0.69
N PRO A 67 2.66 -10.56 0.05
CA PRO A 67 3.80 -11.41 0.42
C PRO A 67 5.16 -10.72 0.20
N GLY A 68 5.29 -9.94 -0.88
CA GLY A 68 6.53 -9.21 -1.18
C GLY A 68 6.86 -8.18 -0.10
N TYR A 69 5.88 -7.43 0.38
CA TYR A 69 6.07 -6.44 1.45
C TYR A 69 6.35 -7.12 2.80
N ILE A 70 5.67 -8.21 3.11
CA ILE A 70 5.95 -9.01 4.31
C ILE A 70 7.38 -9.56 4.26
N ALA A 71 7.78 -10.17 3.16
CA ALA A 71 9.15 -10.68 2.99
C ALA A 71 10.19 -9.57 3.16
N TYR A 72 9.97 -8.40 2.54
CA TYR A 72 10.86 -7.25 2.67
C TYR A 72 11.06 -6.84 4.14
N VAL A 73 9.96 -6.60 4.87
CA VAL A 73 10.08 -6.13 6.27
C VAL A 73 10.70 -7.18 7.18
N LEU A 74 10.41 -8.47 6.96
CA LEU A 74 11.01 -9.54 7.74
C LEU A 74 12.52 -9.66 7.47
N VAL A 75 12.96 -9.53 6.22
CA VAL A 75 14.38 -9.51 5.87
C VAL A 75 15.07 -8.31 6.51
N CYS A 76 14.52 -7.10 6.41
CA CYS A 76 15.10 -5.92 7.03
C CYS A 76 15.26 -6.11 8.55
N VAL A 77 14.18 -6.49 9.24
CA VAL A 77 14.14 -6.52 10.69
C VAL A 77 14.97 -7.68 11.27
N TYR A 78 14.84 -8.87 10.72
CA TYR A 78 15.42 -10.07 11.33
C TYR A 78 16.74 -10.50 10.70
N ALA A 79 16.89 -10.36 9.37
CA ALA A 79 18.13 -10.77 8.70
C ALA A 79 19.19 -9.63 8.68
N ILE A 80 18.77 -8.38 8.44
CA ILE A 80 19.72 -7.24 8.34
C ILE A 80 19.94 -6.62 9.72
N ASN A 81 18.87 -6.27 10.44
CA ASN A 81 18.97 -5.57 11.73
C ASN A 81 19.20 -6.52 12.91
N GLY A 82 19.05 -7.84 12.72
CA GLY A 82 19.31 -8.84 13.73
C GLY A 82 18.39 -8.75 14.95
N ALA A 83 17.13 -8.29 14.77
CA ALA A 83 16.18 -8.19 15.87
C ALA A 83 15.93 -9.55 16.53
N ARG A 84 15.83 -9.55 17.86
CA ARG A 84 15.56 -10.73 18.67
C ARG A 84 14.31 -10.52 19.51
N GLY A 85 13.50 -11.56 19.61
CA GLY A 85 12.26 -11.55 20.38
C GLY A 85 11.22 -10.55 19.90
N PHE A 86 10.11 -10.45 20.67
CA PHE A 86 8.95 -9.66 20.28
C PHE A 86 9.21 -8.15 20.23
N VAL A 87 9.81 -7.59 21.30
CA VAL A 87 9.89 -6.12 21.44
C VAL A 87 10.74 -5.48 20.36
N GLN A 88 11.91 -6.06 20.08
CA GLN A 88 12.81 -5.53 19.04
C GLN A 88 12.19 -5.66 17.65
N GLY A 89 11.54 -6.78 17.36
CA GLY A 89 10.83 -6.97 16.11
C GLY A 89 9.64 -6.00 15.94
N PHE A 90 8.81 -5.88 16.97
CA PHE A 90 7.59 -5.08 16.93
C PHE A 90 7.85 -3.60 16.60
N TRP A 91 8.76 -2.93 17.35
CA TRP A 91 8.98 -1.51 17.11
C TRP A 91 9.61 -1.23 15.74
N GLN A 92 10.51 -2.09 15.26
CA GLN A 92 11.12 -1.93 13.93
C GLN A 92 10.11 -2.14 12.81
N LEU A 93 9.32 -3.23 12.90
CA LEU A 93 8.21 -3.47 11.97
C LEU A 93 7.22 -2.30 11.97
N LEU A 94 6.85 -1.82 13.16
CA LEU A 94 5.92 -0.70 13.28
C LEU A 94 6.45 0.57 12.61
N VAL A 95 7.73 0.91 12.80
CA VAL A 95 8.33 2.09 12.17
C VAL A 95 8.38 1.93 10.66
N ILE A 96 8.89 0.80 10.13
CA ILE A 96 8.97 0.56 8.68
C ILE A 96 7.59 0.66 8.03
N LEU A 97 6.60 -0.03 8.58
CA LEU A 97 5.23 -0.04 8.06
C LEU A 97 4.56 1.34 8.16
N SER A 98 4.83 2.09 9.26
CA SER A 98 4.30 3.44 9.44
C SER A 98 4.90 4.43 8.44
N VAL A 99 6.20 4.37 8.21
CA VAL A 99 6.88 5.22 7.22
C VAL A 99 6.35 4.92 5.81
N MET A 100 6.24 3.66 5.42
CA MET A 100 5.63 3.27 4.14
C MET A 100 4.19 3.80 4.02
N ASN A 101 3.39 3.66 5.07
CA ASN A 101 2.01 4.15 5.09
C ASN A 101 1.92 5.69 5.00
N LEU A 102 2.90 6.42 5.55
CA LEU A 102 3.00 7.88 5.36
C LEU A 102 3.33 8.22 3.91
N VAL A 103 4.23 7.49 3.26
CA VAL A 103 4.53 7.66 1.83
C VAL A 103 3.27 7.43 0.99
N ASP A 104 2.51 6.38 1.27
CA ASP A 104 1.23 6.11 0.57
C ASP A 104 0.25 7.28 0.71
N ARG A 105 0.04 7.75 1.93
CA ARG A 105 -0.97 8.79 2.22
C ARG A 105 -0.59 10.18 1.73
N LEU A 106 0.67 10.56 1.89
CA LEU A 106 1.13 11.91 1.59
C LEU A 106 1.55 12.04 0.13
N LEU A 107 2.34 11.10 -0.37
CA LEU A 107 2.88 11.16 -1.72
C LEU A 107 1.91 10.57 -2.75
N ILE A 108 1.40 9.37 -2.54
CA ILE A 108 0.54 8.70 -3.53
C ILE A 108 -0.88 9.31 -3.47
N ASP A 109 -1.57 9.14 -2.36
CA ASP A 109 -2.97 9.58 -2.23
C ASP A 109 -3.10 11.12 -2.19
N GLY A 110 -2.20 11.80 -1.47
CA GLY A 110 -2.24 13.25 -1.28
C GLY A 110 -1.82 14.00 -2.50
N TYR A 111 -0.62 13.74 -2.98
CA TYR A 111 -0.04 14.49 -4.10
C TYR A 111 -0.35 13.84 -5.46
N TRP A 112 0.04 12.60 -5.68
CA TRP A 112 0.00 12.00 -7.00
C TRP A 112 -1.43 11.77 -7.52
N VAL A 113 -2.29 11.14 -6.73
CA VAL A 113 -3.70 10.93 -7.09
C VAL A 113 -4.50 12.24 -7.02
N GLY A 114 -4.21 13.08 -6.01
CA GLY A 114 -4.98 14.29 -5.75
C GLY A 114 -4.66 15.47 -6.68
N HIS A 115 -3.42 15.60 -7.16
CA HIS A 115 -2.94 16.79 -7.87
C HIS A 115 -2.44 16.53 -9.29
N THR A 116 -2.39 15.28 -9.75
CA THR A 116 -1.95 14.96 -11.11
C THR A 116 -3.03 14.26 -11.92
N ASN A 117 -2.91 14.30 -13.24
CA ASN A 117 -3.82 13.60 -14.15
C ASN A 117 -3.40 12.15 -14.42
N ALA A 118 -2.28 11.69 -13.84
CA ALA A 118 -1.76 10.34 -14.08
C ALA A 118 -2.75 9.22 -13.69
N TRP A 119 -3.59 9.49 -12.70
CA TRP A 119 -4.63 8.58 -12.20
C TRP A 119 -6.02 8.87 -12.77
N THR A 120 -6.15 9.81 -13.70
CA THR A 120 -7.45 10.11 -14.32
C THR A 120 -7.82 9.01 -15.32
N ILE A 121 -8.98 8.43 -15.14
CA ILE A 121 -9.57 7.48 -16.09
C ILE A 121 -10.53 8.25 -17.01
N PRO A 122 -10.33 8.25 -18.33
CA PRO A 122 -11.20 8.96 -19.26
C PRO A 122 -12.68 8.57 -19.11
N GLY A 123 -13.56 9.57 -19.02
CA GLY A 123 -15.01 9.39 -18.82
C GLY A 123 -15.43 9.16 -17.36
N THR A 124 -14.55 9.43 -16.41
CA THR A 124 -14.85 9.39 -14.97
C THR A 124 -14.45 10.68 -14.24
N GLU A 125 -14.18 11.73 -14.97
CA GLU A 125 -13.70 13.02 -14.44
C GLU A 125 -14.71 13.67 -13.49
N ASP A 126 -15.99 13.46 -13.74
CA ASP A 126 -17.12 13.89 -12.91
C ASP A 126 -17.17 13.19 -11.53
N LEU A 127 -16.47 12.08 -11.38
CA LEU A 127 -16.38 11.32 -10.12
C LEU A 127 -15.18 11.72 -9.27
N LYS A 128 -14.43 12.75 -9.65
CA LYS A 128 -13.36 13.31 -8.81
C LYS A 128 -13.95 14.09 -7.63
N PRO A 129 -13.26 14.13 -6.46
CA PRO A 129 -12.00 13.49 -6.18
C PRO A 129 -12.15 11.97 -5.96
N TYR A 130 -11.24 11.16 -6.55
CA TYR A 130 -11.29 9.70 -6.41
C TYR A 130 -11.03 9.21 -4.98
N ILE A 131 -10.38 10.01 -4.17
CA ILE A 131 -10.16 9.78 -2.74
C ILE A 131 -10.82 10.94 -1.98
N THR A 132 -11.96 10.68 -1.38
CA THR A 132 -12.72 11.69 -0.63
C THR A 132 -12.05 12.02 0.70
N ALA A 133 -12.45 13.12 1.35
CA ALA A 133 -11.98 13.47 2.69
C ALA A 133 -12.35 12.37 3.72
N GLU A 134 -13.48 11.71 3.55
CA GLU A 134 -13.91 10.58 4.38
C GLU A 134 -13.01 9.37 4.18
N ASP A 135 -12.65 9.04 2.92
CA ASP A 135 -11.72 7.96 2.60
C ASP A 135 -10.35 8.22 3.22
N LYS A 136 -9.84 9.45 3.12
CA LYS A 136 -8.59 9.87 3.76
C LYS A 136 -8.66 9.66 5.27
N ARG A 137 -9.74 10.11 5.93
CA ARG A 137 -9.93 9.91 7.37
C ARG A 137 -9.98 8.44 7.77
N LYS A 138 -10.74 7.62 7.02
CA LYS A 138 -10.79 6.16 7.22
C LYS A 138 -9.40 5.53 7.08
N LYS A 139 -8.67 5.87 6.03
CA LYS A 139 -7.28 5.39 5.83
C LYS A 139 -6.37 5.80 6.99
N TRP A 140 -6.52 7.02 7.55
CA TRP A 140 -5.73 7.45 8.71
C TRP A 140 -6.02 6.62 9.96
N ILE A 141 -7.27 6.35 10.27
CA ILE A 141 -7.68 5.61 11.46
C ILE A 141 -7.37 4.12 11.29
N PHE A 142 -8.02 3.48 10.30
CA PHE A 142 -7.93 2.03 10.12
C PHE A 142 -6.56 1.59 9.58
N GLY A 143 -5.93 2.38 8.73
CA GLY A 143 -4.59 2.07 8.24
C GLY A 143 -3.54 2.14 9.36
N THR A 144 -3.60 3.14 10.26
CA THR A 144 -2.67 3.21 11.40
C THR A 144 -2.90 2.05 12.36
N ALA A 145 -4.15 1.76 12.73
CA ALA A 145 -4.48 0.61 13.55
C ALA A 145 -4.04 -0.72 12.88
N GLY A 146 -4.27 -0.86 11.58
CA GLY A 146 -3.84 -2.02 10.80
C GLY A 146 -2.32 -2.24 10.82
N MET A 147 -1.52 -1.16 10.76
CA MET A 147 -0.05 -1.28 10.85
C MET A 147 0.40 -1.76 12.24
N VAL A 148 -0.23 -1.28 13.31
CA VAL A 148 0.06 -1.74 14.68
C VAL A 148 -0.27 -3.23 14.81
N VAL A 149 -1.45 -3.66 14.35
CA VAL A 149 -1.87 -5.06 14.42
C VAL A 149 -0.94 -5.94 13.58
N MET A 150 -0.61 -5.53 12.36
CA MET A 150 0.30 -6.29 11.49
C MET A 150 1.70 -6.42 12.09
N ALA A 151 2.25 -5.33 12.62
CA ALA A 151 3.54 -5.36 13.31
C ALA A 151 3.52 -6.31 14.52
N ALA A 152 2.45 -6.27 15.33
CA ALA A 152 2.31 -7.16 16.48
C ALA A 152 2.18 -8.64 16.09
N VAL A 153 1.39 -8.94 15.06
CA VAL A 153 1.22 -10.32 14.56
C VAL A 153 2.53 -10.86 14.00
N LEU A 154 3.20 -10.11 13.13
CA LEU A 154 4.47 -10.53 12.53
C LEU A 154 5.56 -10.69 13.59
N ALA A 155 5.68 -9.74 14.53
CA ALA A 155 6.64 -9.84 15.63
C ALA A 155 6.34 -11.02 16.55
N GLY A 156 5.05 -11.28 16.83
CA GLY A 156 4.63 -12.43 17.65
C GLY A 156 4.99 -13.77 17.01
N ILE A 157 4.72 -13.90 15.69
CA ILE A 157 5.11 -15.11 14.93
C ILE A 157 6.63 -15.29 14.96
N MET A 158 7.37 -14.23 14.63
CA MET A 158 8.84 -14.31 14.56
C MET A 158 9.49 -14.54 15.93
N ALA A 159 8.91 -14.06 17.02
CA ALA A 159 9.43 -14.30 18.38
C ALA A 159 9.41 -15.79 18.77
N ILE A 160 8.62 -16.63 18.09
CA ILE A 160 8.62 -18.08 18.31
C ILE A 160 9.87 -18.74 17.69
N PHE A 161 10.40 -18.16 16.61
CA PHE A 161 11.50 -18.73 15.85
C PHE A 161 12.85 -18.05 16.12
N VAL A 162 12.85 -16.82 16.61
CA VAL A 162 14.05 -15.98 16.76
C VAL A 162 14.11 -15.46 18.20
N HIS A 163 14.88 -16.15 19.03
CA HIS A 163 15.12 -15.83 20.43
C HIS A 163 16.39 -15.00 20.63
#